data_1180de4858fcdf58fbef09e6fecb9a98
#
_entry.id   1180de4858fcdf58fbef09e6fecb9a98
#
_cell.length_a   1.000
_cell.length_b   1.000
_cell.length_c   1.000
_cell.angle_alpha   90.00
_cell.angle_beta   90.00
_cell.angle_gamma   90.00
#
_symmetry.space_group_name_H-M   'P 1'
#
loop_
_entity.id
_entity.type
_entity.pdbx_description
1 polymer ?
#
loop_
_entity_poly.entity_id
_entity_poly.type
_entity_poly.pdbx_seq_one_letter_code
_entity_poly.pdbx_strand_id
1 'polypeptide(L)'
;MKRILIVDDSKLMRDMVAACLRPLGAIAFEFAGTGLEAIERLALASFELMVLDLNMPDVGGVEVVEFVRAQDRLRALPILIVTTRGDDESRAHVLAAGASSFLAKPFAPAEILEQVRRLLAPAGAIGRAPA
;
A
#
# COMPACT_ATOMS: atom_id res chain seq x y z
N MET A 1 5.93 4.79 17.01
CA MET A 1 4.65 4.30 16.43
C MET A 1 4.79 4.21 14.93
N LYS A 2 4.39 3.10 14.34
CA LYS A 2 4.44 2.94 12.90
C LYS A 2 3.31 3.73 12.24
N ARG A 3 3.56 4.20 11.02
CA ARG A 3 2.58 4.98 10.28
C ARG A 3 2.28 4.27 8.96
N ILE A 4 1.01 4.11 8.66
CA ILE A 4 0.56 3.49 7.41
C ILE A 4 -0.32 4.49 6.67
N LEU A 5 -0.03 4.70 5.38
CA LEU A 5 -0.82 5.56 4.52
C LEU A 5 -1.78 4.69 3.73
N ILE A 6 -3.07 5.00 3.79
CA ILE A 6 -4.11 4.26 3.06
C ILE A 6 -4.68 5.19 1.99
N VAL A 7 -4.55 4.79 0.73
CA VAL A 7 -4.92 5.62 -0.41
C VAL A 7 -6.03 4.94 -1.21
N ASP A 8 -7.20 5.53 -1.21
CA ASP A 8 -8.37 5.00 -1.92
C ASP A 8 -9.36 6.17 -2.02
N ASP A 9 -10.05 6.33 -3.14
CA ASP A 9 -11.01 7.43 -3.29
C ASP A 9 -12.32 7.18 -2.51
N SER A 10 -12.53 5.97 -2.00
CA SER A 10 -13.69 5.64 -1.19
C SER A 10 -13.38 5.76 0.28
N LYS A 11 -14.05 6.68 0.97
CA LYS A 11 -13.87 6.81 2.42
C LYS A 11 -14.24 5.53 3.14
N LEU A 12 -15.31 4.86 2.70
CA LEU A 12 -15.72 3.59 3.31
C LEU A 12 -14.60 2.56 3.21
N MET A 13 -13.97 2.47 2.06
CA MET A 13 -12.89 1.51 1.86
C MET A 13 -11.67 1.87 2.71
N ARG A 14 -11.30 3.15 2.80
CA ARG A 14 -10.20 3.57 3.66
C ARG A 14 -10.45 3.16 5.11
N ASP A 15 -11.64 3.42 5.60
CA ASP A 15 -12.01 3.10 6.98
C ASP A 15 -12.00 1.58 7.19
N MET A 16 -12.46 0.82 6.20
CA MET A 16 -12.48 -0.63 6.30
C MET A 16 -11.07 -1.22 6.35
N VAL A 17 -10.18 -0.70 5.51
CA VAL A 17 -8.79 -1.17 5.52
C VAL A 17 -8.15 -0.87 6.88
N ALA A 18 -8.34 0.32 7.41
CA ALA A 18 -7.80 0.67 8.73
C ALA A 18 -8.33 -0.27 9.80
N ALA A 19 -9.63 -0.59 9.75
CA ALA A 19 -10.23 -1.50 10.72
C ALA A 19 -9.61 -2.89 10.63
N CYS A 20 -9.36 -3.38 9.42
CA CYS A 20 -8.74 -4.69 9.21
C CYS A 20 -7.32 -4.75 9.78
N LEU A 21 -6.65 -3.61 9.86
CA LEU A 21 -5.25 -3.57 10.29
C LEU A 21 -5.08 -3.22 11.77
N ARG A 22 -6.17 -2.99 12.50
CA ARG A 22 -6.08 -2.69 13.95
C ARG A 22 -5.36 -3.78 14.74
N PRO A 23 -5.49 -5.06 14.42
CA PRO A 23 -4.76 -6.08 15.17
C PRO A 23 -3.24 -5.96 15.13
N LEU A 24 -2.70 -5.11 14.24
CA LEU A 24 -1.26 -4.87 14.21
C LEU A 24 -0.76 -4.12 15.45
N GLY A 25 -1.65 -3.48 16.18
CA GLY A 25 -1.27 -2.78 17.42
C GLY A 25 -1.15 -1.27 17.22
N ALA A 26 -0.08 -0.68 17.75
CA ALA A 26 0.07 0.77 17.74
C ALA A 26 0.47 1.28 16.36
N ILE A 27 -0.53 1.63 15.56
CA ILE A 27 -0.33 2.16 14.21
C ILE A 27 -1.04 3.50 14.10
N ALA A 28 -0.38 4.49 13.52
CA ALA A 28 -1.01 5.74 13.15
C ALA A 28 -1.41 5.62 11.67
N PHE A 29 -2.70 5.66 11.40
CA PHE A 29 -3.17 5.61 10.03
C PHE A 29 -3.36 7.02 9.50
N GLU A 30 -2.88 7.27 8.27
CA GLU A 30 -3.19 8.49 7.55
C GLU A 30 -3.86 8.10 6.24
N PHE A 31 -4.64 9.01 5.70
CA PHE A 31 -5.51 8.70 4.57
C PHE A 31 -5.31 9.69 3.44
N ALA A 32 -5.47 9.21 2.20
CA ALA A 32 -5.49 10.06 1.02
C ALA A 32 -6.59 9.56 0.09
N GLY A 33 -7.33 10.48 -0.48
CA GLY A 33 -8.43 10.14 -1.38
C GLY A 33 -8.06 10.25 -2.85
N THR A 34 -6.88 10.77 -3.16
CA THR A 34 -6.41 10.93 -4.53
C THR A 34 -4.93 10.61 -4.60
N GLY A 35 -4.43 10.33 -5.80
CA GLY A 35 -3.01 10.09 -6.00
C GLY A 35 -2.16 11.32 -5.67
N LEU A 36 -2.65 12.50 -6.02
CA LEU A 36 -1.94 13.73 -5.71
C LEU A 36 -1.83 13.93 -4.21
N GLU A 37 -2.92 13.69 -3.48
CA GLU A 37 -2.90 13.81 -2.02
C GLU A 37 -1.91 12.81 -1.41
N ALA A 38 -1.85 11.59 -1.96
CA ALA A 38 -0.89 10.59 -1.50
C ALA A 38 0.55 11.10 -1.67
N ILE A 39 0.86 11.68 -2.81
CA ILE A 39 2.18 12.23 -3.08
C ILE A 39 2.50 13.35 -2.09
N GLU A 40 1.54 14.21 -1.79
CA GLU A 40 1.72 15.28 -0.80
C GLU A 40 2.01 14.72 0.59
N ARG A 41 1.27 13.70 1.00
CA ARG A 41 1.50 13.06 2.30
C ARG A 41 2.89 12.45 2.39
N LEU A 42 3.29 11.78 1.31
CA LEU A 42 4.60 11.14 1.27
C LEU A 42 5.74 12.16 1.31
N ALA A 43 5.50 13.36 0.81
CA ALA A 43 6.50 14.42 0.85
C ALA A 43 6.65 15.01 2.26
N LEU A 44 5.60 14.95 3.08
CA LEU A 44 5.59 15.62 4.37
C LEU A 44 5.90 14.71 5.55
N ALA A 45 5.81 13.40 5.39
CA ALA A 45 5.99 12.48 6.51
C ALA A 45 6.58 11.17 6.04
N SER A 46 7.11 10.39 6.98
CA SER A 46 7.63 9.05 6.70
C SER A 46 6.58 8.01 7.04
N PHE A 47 6.50 6.97 6.22
CA PHE A 47 5.55 5.89 6.43
C PHE A 47 6.29 4.56 6.35
N GLU A 48 5.80 3.56 7.07
CA GLU A 48 6.35 2.20 7.03
C GLU A 48 5.71 1.37 5.92
N LEU A 49 4.54 1.79 5.43
CA LEU A 49 3.83 1.04 4.40
C LEU A 49 2.76 1.93 3.77
N MET A 50 2.48 1.72 2.50
CA MET A 50 1.35 2.35 1.83
C MET A 50 0.43 1.28 1.25
N VAL A 51 -0.88 1.41 1.51
CA VAL A 51 -1.91 0.61 0.86
C VAL A 51 -2.51 1.49 -0.21
N LEU A 52 -2.55 1.04 -1.46
CA LEU A 52 -2.85 1.90 -2.59
C LEU A 52 -3.82 1.24 -3.56
N ASP A 53 -4.89 1.93 -3.90
CA ASP A 53 -5.80 1.51 -4.95
C ASP A 53 -5.27 1.98 -6.31
N LEU A 54 -5.50 1.19 -7.35
CA LEU A 54 -5.09 1.57 -8.71
C LEU A 54 -6.06 2.54 -9.35
N ASN A 55 -7.36 2.47 -8.99
CA ASN A 55 -8.37 3.25 -9.67
C ASN A 55 -8.66 4.54 -8.93
N MET A 56 -7.99 5.59 -9.31
CA MET A 56 -8.24 6.92 -8.73
C MET A 56 -8.42 7.93 -9.85
N PRO A 57 -9.21 8.98 -9.59
CA PRO A 57 -9.64 9.87 -10.70
C PRO A 57 -8.56 10.82 -11.22
N ASP A 58 -7.52 11.10 -10.46
CA ASP A 58 -6.51 12.08 -10.88
C ASP A 58 -5.22 11.40 -11.32
N VAL A 59 -4.34 11.08 -10.37
CA VAL A 59 -3.10 10.38 -10.63
C VAL A 59 -3.34 8.92 -10.32
N GLY A 60 -3.18 8.05 -11.29
CA GLY A 60 -3.44 6.62 -11.12
C GLY A 60 -2.45 5.96 -10.18
N GLY A 61 -2.83 4.78 -9.69
CA GLY A 61 -1.98 4.05 -8.73
C GLY A 61 -0.62 3.67 -9.30
N VAL A 62 -0.56 3.31 -10.58
CA VAL A 62 0.73 2.98 -11.21
C VAL A 62 1.68 4.18 -11.17
N GLU A 63 1.15 5.36 -11.47
CA GLU A 63 1.95 6.59 -11.46
C GLU A 63 2.46 6.92 -10.06
N VAL A 64 1.64 6.65 -9.03
CA VAL A 64 2.09 6.84 -7.64
C VAL A 64 3.23 5.89 -7.31
N VAL A 65 3.13 4.62 -7.73
CA VAL A 65 4.21 3.64 -7.51
C VAL A 65 5.48 4.10 -8.20
N GLU A 66 5.38 4.56 -9.45
CA GLU A 66 6.53 5.03 -10.21
C GLU A 66 7.18 6.24 -9.52
N PHE A 67 6.35 7.17 -9.04
CA PHE A 67 6.86 8.32 -8.30
C PHE A 67 7.66 7.87 -7.08
N VAL A 68 7.10 6.96 -6.29
CA VAL A 68 7.76 6.49 -5.06
C VAL A 68 9.10 5.84 -5.38
N ARG A 69 9.13 4.99 -6.37
CA ARG A 69 10.36 4.26 -6.72
C ARG A 69 11.44 5.15 -7.31
N ALA A 70 11.06 6.31 -7.81
CA ALA A 70 12.01 7.26 -8.35
C ALA A 70 12.63 8.17 -7.28
N GLN A 71 12.07 8.21 -6.07
CA GLN A 71 12.57 9.07 -5.00
C GLN A 71 13.49 8.27 -4.08
N ASP A 72 14.71 8.75 -3.87
CA ASP A 72 15.67 8.02 -3.04
C ASP A 72 15.12 7.73 -1.65
N ARG A 73 14.46 8.71 -1.04
CA ARG A 73 13.95 8.58 0.31
C ARG A 73 12.82 7.56 0.42
N LEU A 74 12.07 7.36 -0.66
CA LEU A 74 10.88 6.53 -0.65
C LEU A 74 11.07 5.19 -1.35
N ARG A 75 12.24 4.97 -1.97
CA ARG A 75 12.43 3.83 -2.87
C ARG A 75 12.16 2.48 -2.23
N ALA A 76 12.38 2.35 -0.94
CA ALA A 76 12.18 1.09 -0.24
C ALA A 76 10.82 0.97 0.47
N LEU A 77 9.94 1.94 0.29
CA LEU A 77 8.63 1.91 0.95
C LEU A 77 7.83 0.70 0.47
N PRO A 78 7.37 -0.18 1.36
CA PRO A 78 6.49 -1.27 0.96
C PRO A 78 5.16 -0.72 0.46
N ILE A 79 4.70 -1.23 -0.68
CA ILE A 79 3.43 -0.80 -1.27
C ILE A 79 2.58 -2.03 -1.53
N LEU A 80 1.41 -2.09 -0.88
CA LEU A 80 0.42 -3.13 -1.12
C LEU A 80 -0.69 -2.53 -1.98
N ILE A 81 -0.89 -3.09 -3.17
CA ILE A 81 -1.98 -2.68 -4.04
C ILE A 81 -3.24 -3.42 -3.62
N VAL A 82 -4.35 -2.69 -3.44
CA VAL A 82 -5.64 -3.28 -3.11
C VAL A 82 -6.66 -2.69 -4.05
N THR A 83 -7.15 -3.46 -5.02
CA THR A 83 -7.96 -2.89 -6.10
C THR A 83 -8.99 -3.88 -6.61
N THR A 84 -10.08 -3.36 -7.21
CA THR A 84 -11.05 -4.17 -7.93
C THR A 84 -10.51 -4.61 -9.29
N ARG A 85 -9.42 -3.99 -9.79
CA ARG A 85 -8.83 -4.39 -11.05
C ARG A 85 -7.85 -5.54 -10.81
N GLY A 86 -8.41 -6.73 -10.63
CA GLY A 86 -7.62 -7.91 -10.28
C GLY A 86 -7.16 -8.76 -11.46
N ASP A 87 -7.28 -8.27 -12.69
CA ASP A 87 -6.87 -9.03 -13.86
C ASP A 87 -5.35 -9.17 -13.92
N ASP A 88 -4.89 -10.21 -14.60
CA ASP A 88 -3.47 -10.54 -14.65
C ASP A 88 -2.64 -9.42 -15.28
N GLU A 89 -3.18 -8.74 -16.26
CA GLU A 89 -2.46 -7.67 -16.95
C GLU A 89 -2.22 -6.48 -16.01
N SER A 90 -3.25 -6.05 -15.28
CA SER A 90 -3.10 -4.95 -14.33
C SER A 90 -2.15 -5.32 -13.21
N ARG A 91 -2.24 -6.55 -12.73
CA ARG A 91 -1.36 -7.05 -11.68
C ARG A 91 0.09 -7.04 -12.15
N ALA A 92 0.36 -7.60 -13.33
CA ALA A 92 1.73 -7.65 -13.85
C ALA A 92 2.28 -6.25 -14.06
N HIS A 93 1.45 -5.34 -14.55
CA HIS A 93 1.88 -3.97 -14.85
C HIS A 93 2.30 -3.24 -13.58
N VAL A 94 1.49 -3.32 -12.51
CA VAL A 94 1.80 -2.56 -11.29
C VAL A 94 2.96 -3.20 -10.53
N LEU A 95 3.08 -4.52 -10.57
CA LEU A 95 4.23 -5.18 -9.96
C LEU A 95 5.52 -4.85 -10.70
N ALA A 96 5.47 -4.77 -12.02
CA ALA A 96 6.63 -4.35 -12.82
C ALA A 96 7.00 -2.90 -12.54
N ALA A 97 6.04 -2.05 -12.19
CA ALA A 97 6.29 -0.66 -11.82
C ALA A 97 6.95 -0.54 -10.45
N GLY A 98 6.89 -1.60 -9.64
CA GLY A 98 7.58 -1.62 -8.36
C GLY A 98 6.70 -1.85 -7.14
N ALA A 99 5.41 -2.18 -7.30
CA ALA A 99 4.58 -2.52 -6.15
C ALA A 99 5.13 -3.77 -5.46
N SER A 100 4.99 -3.81 -4.14
CA SER A 100 5.53 -4.92 -3.36
C SER A 100 4.61 -6.13 -3.36
N SER A 101 3.30 -5.92 -3.38
CA SER A 101 2.33 -7.00 -3.32
C SER A 101 1.00 -6.51 -3.89
N PHE A 102 0.08 -7.44 -4.11
CA PHE A 102 -1.18 -7.14 -4.79
C PHE A 102 -2.30 -7.98 -4.18
N LEU A 103 -3.42 -7.34 -3.90
CA LEU A 103 -4.59 -8.02 -3.33
C LEU A 103 -5.84 -7.51 -4.03
N ALA A 104 -6.61 -8.42 -4.63
CA ALA A 104 -7.83 -8.04 -5.33
C ALA A 104 -8.99 -7.86 -4.35
N LYS A 105 -9.85 -6.87 -4.60
CA LYS A 105 -11.11 -6.69 -3.86
C LYS A 105 -12.17 -7.55 -4.52
N PRO A 106 -13.08 -8.14 -3.76
CA PRO A 106 -13.14 -8.11 -2.30
C PRO A 106 -12.13 -9.09 -1.68
N PHE A 107 -11.71 -8.79 -0.49
CA PHE A 107 -10.76 -9.63 0.23
C PHE A 107 -11.29 -9.89 1.64
N ALA A 108 -10.79 -10.95 2.28
CA ALA A 108 -11.10 -11.21 3.67
C ALA A 108 -10.18 -10.38 4.58
N PRO A 109 -10.64 -9.93 5.74
CA PRO A 109 -9.78 -9.18 6.67
C PRO A 109 -8.47 -9.89 7.00
N ALA A 110 -8.51 -11.23 7.13
CA ALA A 110 -7.30 -11.99 7.43
C ALA A 110 -6.30 -11.94 6.28
N GLU A 111 -6.76 -11.80 5.04
CA GLU A 111 -5.87 -11.74 3.88
C GLU A 111 -5.04 -10.46 3.88
N ILE A 112 -5.70 -9.32 4.08
CA ILE A 112 -4.96 -8.05 4.06
C ILE A 112 -4.05 -7.95 5.29
N LEU A 113 -4.50 -8.44 6.43
CA LEU A 113 -3.69 -8.41 7.65
C LEU A 113 -2.42 -9.24 7.48
N GLU A 114 -2.53 -10.41 6.87
CA GLU A 114 -1.40 -11.29 6.62
C GLU A 114 -0.40 -10.64 5.66
N GLN A 115 -0.89 -10.04 4.57
CA GLN A 115 -0.05 -9.37 3.61
C GLN A 115 0.72 -8.22 4.25
N VAL A 116 0.03 -7.41 5.06
CA VAL A 116 0.66 -6.25 5.69
C VAL A 116 1.68 -6.71 6.74
N ARG A 117 1.36 -7.74 7.53
CA ARG A 117 2.33 -8.28 8.48
C ARG A 117 3.62 -8.69 7.80
N ARG A 118 3.47 -9.37 6.65
CA ARG A 118 4.62 -9.85 5.91
C ARG A 118 5.47 -8.68 5.39
N LEU A 119 4.83 -7.65 4.89
CA LEU A 119 5.53 -6.49 4.35
C LEU A 119 6.20 -5.63 5.43
N LEU A 120 5.65 -5.65 6.64
CA LEU A 120 6.22 -4.87 7.75
C LEU A 120 7.31 -5.64 8.50
N ALA A 121 7.45 -6.93 8.26
CA ALA A 121 8.44 -7.72 8.98
C ALA A 121 9.86 -7.25 8.67
N PRO A 122 10.73 -7.20 9.65
CA PRO A 122 12.12 -6.80 9.39
C PRO A 122 12.78 -7.73 8.39
N ALA A 123 13.66 -7.17 7.58
CA ALA A 123 14.42 -7.96 6.65
C ALA A 123 15.20 -9.03 7.42
N GLY A 124 15.14 -10.26 6.98
CA GLY A 124 15.79 -11.37 7.65
C GLY A 124 14.95 -12.06 8.69
N ALA A 125 13.84 -11.49 9.11
CA ALA A 125 12.96 -12.13 10.05
C ALA A 125 12.09 -13.13 9.37
N ILE A 126 11.81 -13.00 8.12
CA ILE A 126 11.03 -13.86 7.44
C ILE A 126 11.79 -14.50 6.54
N GLY A 127 11.87 -15.20 6.67
CA GLY A 127 12.47 -15.78 5.84
C GLY A 127 12.96 -15.48 4.76
N ARG A 128 13.30 -14.98 4.72
CA ARG A 128 13.69 -14.64 3.90
C ARG A 128 14.38 -15.47 3.50
N ALA A 129 14.32 -15.83 3.00
CA ALA A 129 14.77 -16.38 2.55
C ALA A 129 15.67 -16.59 2.43
N PRO A 130 15.92 -17.10 2.39
CA PRO A 130 16.92 -17.30 2.39
C PRO A 130 17.32 -17.10 1.37
N ALA A 131 17.33 -16.78 1.20
CA ALA A 131 17.77 -16.53 0.30
C ALA A 131 18.14 -17.08 -0.40
#